data_6a87287ae0d820356d1b8e978c21b851
#
_entry.id   6a87287ae0d820356d1b8e978c21b851
#
_cell.length_a   1.000
_cell.length_b   1.000
_cell.length_c   1.000
_cell.angle_alpha   90.00
_cell.angle_beta   90.00
_cell.angle_gamma   90.00
#
_symmetry.space_group_name_H-M   'P 1'
#
loop_
_entity.id
_entity.type
_entity.pdbx_description
1 polymer ?
#
loop_
_entity_poly.entity_id
_entity_poly.type
_entity_poly.pdbx_seq_one_letter_code
_entity_poly.pdbx_strand_id
1 'polypeptide(L)'
;LAMAAALMARGAGLSALGGLVCGVMLRGDGFHGGIYAAAALLVLCVMSVCAGLRVMSERWFAPCVATFASAACTFVFLPLGAELTAPAVLTFLLVQGITFGVCWMYGAAFAPPRDENDWRRPVTLLVLTATVLLSLSGINLFGVFAPARAGALLLVLAAAYLGGPAAGAAAGVA
;
A
#
# COMPACT_ATOMS: atom_id res chain seq x y z
N LEU A 1 4.89 -0.01 -0.13
CA LEU A 1 5.25 -0.57 1.18
C LEU A 1 4.04 -1.05 1.97
N ALA A 2 3.03 -0.20 2.22
CA ALA A 2 1.84 -0.52 3.04
C ALA A 2 1.09 -1.79 2.55
N MET A 3 0.85 -1.89 1.24
CA MET A 3 0.25 -3.09 0.64
C MET A 3 1.13 -4.33 0.82
N ALA A 4 2.44 -4.21 0.61
CA ALA A 4 3.37 -5.31 0.80
C ALA A 4 3.37 -5.79 2.25
N ALA A 5 3.39 -4.89 3.24
CA ALA A 5 3.33 -5.23 4.65
C ALA A 5 2.03 -5.96 5.02
N ALA A 6 0.88 -5.50 4.50
CA ALA A 6 -0.41 -6.15 4.73
C ALA A 6 -0.47 -7.58 4.13
N LEU A 7 0.13 -7.80 2.95
CA LEU A 7 0.25 -9.11 2.33
C LEU A 7 1.24 -10.02 3.08
N MET A 8 2.36 -9.47 3.55
CA MET A 8 3.34 -10.20 4.37
C MET A 8 2.72 -10.73 5.66
N ALA A 9 1.88 -9.95 6.31
CA ALA A 9 1.13 -10.36 7.50
C ALA A 9 0.17 -11.55 7.24
N ARG A 10 -0.16 -11.81 5.98
CA ARG A 10 -1.02 -12.92 5.54
C ARG A 10 -0.27 -14.11 4.97
N GLY A 11 1.05 -14.16 5.13
CA GLY A 11 1.88 -15.27 4.66
C GLY A 11 2.34 -15.16 3.20
N ALA A 12 1.98 -14.11 2.47
CA ALA A 12 2.42 -13.85 1.10
C ALA A 12 3.73 -13.02 1.03
N GLY A 13 4.66 -13.28 1.96
CA GLY A 13 5.86 -12.43 2.16
C GLY A 13 6.75 -12.32 0.93
N LEU A 14 7.13 -13.44 0.33
CA LEU A 14 8.04 -13.46 -0.81
C LEU A 14 7.42 -12.86 -2.07
N SER A 15 6.15 -13.15 -2.34
CA SER A 15 5.45 -12.58 -3.51
C SER A 15 5.23 -11.08 -3.38
N ALA A 16 4.93 -10.60 -2.17
CA ALA A 16 4.78 -9.18 -1.90
C ALA A 16 6.11 -8.42 -2.05
N LEU A 17 7.21 -9.02 -1.59
CA LEU A 17 8.55 -8.45 -1.75
C LEU A 17 8.96 -8.43 -3.22
N GLY A 18 8.76 -9.53 -3.94
CA GLY A 18 9.04 -9.63 -5.37
C GLY A 18 8.27 -8.58 -6.17
N GLY A 19 6.96 -8.41 -5.91
CA GLY A 19 6.14 -7.39 -6.54
C GLY A 19 6.62 -5.96 -6.25
N LEU A 20 7.06 -5.68 -5.03
CA LEU A 20 7.59 -4.37 -4.66
C LEU A 20 8.91 -4.09 -5.38
N VAL A 21 9.84 -5.05 -5.40
CA VAL A 21 11.14 -4.91 -6.09
C VAL A 21 10.93 -4.70 -7.58
N CYS A 22 10.07 -5.50 -8.22
CA CYS A 22 9.71 -5.30 -9.63
C CYS A 22 9.11 -3.91 -9.88
N GLY A 23 8.20 -3.43 -9.02
CA GLY A 23 7.61 -2.11 -9.13
C GLY A 23 8.63 -0.97 -9.00
N VAL A 24 9.59 -1.11 -8.12
CA VAL A 24 10.70 -0.16 -7.95
C VAL A 24 11.60 -0.14 -9.18
N MET A 25 11.95 -1.31 -9.71
CA MET A 25 12.78 -1.44 -10.92
C MET A 25 12.10 -0.80 -12.14
N LEU A 26 10.80 -1.01 -12.31
CA LEU A 26 10.02 -0.44 -13.41
C LEU A 26 9.92 1.09 -13.34
N ARG A 27 9.95 1.65 -12.14
CA ARG A 27 9.85 3.11 -11.95
C ARG A 27 11.17 3.85 -12.19
N GLY A 28 12.30 3.16 -12.11
CA GLY A 28 13.62 3.74 -12.38
C GLY A 28 14.15 4.69 -11.29
N ASP A 29 13.44 4.89 -10.19
CA ASP A 29 13.83 5.73 -9.06
C ASP A 29 14.81 4.97 -8.14
N GLY A 30 16.07 4.84 -8.57
CA GLY A 30 17.05 3.98 -7.91
C GLY A 30 17.25 4.25 -6.42
N PHE A 31 17.37 5.52 -6.01
CA PHE A 31 17.66 5.86 -4.61
C PHE A 31 16.42 5.74 -3.70
N HIS A 32 15.32 6.38 -4.07
CA HIS A 32 14.07 6.29 -3.29
C HIS A 32 13.49 4.88 -3.31
N GLY A 33 13.63 4.19 -4.44
CA GLY A 33 13.24 2.80 -4.56
C GLY A 33 14.02 1.89 -3.62
N GLY A 34 15.33 2.12 -3.43
CA GLY A 34 16.18 1.40 -2.50
C GLY A 34 15.71 1.50 -1.05
N ILE A 35 15.27 2.69 -0.61
CA ILE A 35 14.73 2.92 0.73
C ILE A 35 13.47 2.05 0.96
N TYR A 36 12.54 2.04 0.00
CA TYR A 36 11.33 1.23 0.12
C TYR A 36 11.61 -0.28 0.06
N ALA A 37 12.59 -0.71 -0.73
CA ALA A 37 13.02 -2.10 -0.77
C ALA A 37 13.66 -2.53 0.56
N ALA A 38 14.53 -1.69 1.14
CA ALA A 38 15.13 -1.94 2.45
C ALA A 38 14.05 -1.99 3.56
N ALA A 39 13.10 -1.05 3.55
CA ALA A 39 11.98 -1.07 4.48
C ALA A 39 11.12 -2.33 4.36
N ALA A 40 10.88 -2.81 3.13
CA ALA A 40 10.12 -4.04 2.90
C ALA A 40 10.87 -5.28 3.39
N LEU A 41 12.20 -5.35 3.18
CA LEU A 41 13.04 -6.41 3.73
C LEU A 41 13.00 -6.41 5.26
N LEU A 42 13.07 -5.23 5.88
CA LEU A 42 12.99 -5.11 7.33
C LEU A 42 11.63 -5.57 7.87
N VAL A 43 10.54 -5.20 7.20
CA VAL A 43 9.18 -5.71 7.51
C VAL A 43 9.16 -7.23 7.40
N LEU A 44 9.70 -7.81 6.33
CA LEU A 44 9.75 -9.26 6.13
C LEU A 44 10.53 -9.95 7.25
N CYS A 45 11.70 -9.42 7.62
CA CYS A 45 12.51 -9.95 8.71
C CYS A 45 11.73 -9.92 10.04
N VAL A 46 11.12 -8.79 10.39
CA VAL A 46 10.34 -8.67 11.63
C VAL A 46 9.16 -9.63 11.63
N MET A 47 8.42 -9.72 10.52
CA MET A 47 7.30 -10.66 10.39
C MET A 47 7.75 -12.12 10.48
N SER A 48 8.92 -12.47 9.92
CA SER A 48 9.47 -13.83 10.00
C SER A 48 9.91 -14.17 11.41
N VAL A 49 10.54 -13.26 12.13
CA VAL A 49 10.95 -13.45 13.52
C VAL A 49 9.74 -13.56 14.46
N CYS A 50 8.73 -12.75 14.22
CA CYS A 50 7.49 -12.76 14.99
C CYS A 50 6.52 -13.88 14.56
N ALA A 51 6.88 -14.68 13.55
CA ALA A 51 6.04 -15.78 13.07
C ALA A 51 5.75 -16.76 14.22
N GLY A 52 4.47 -16.97 14.51
CA GLY A 52 4.03 -17.82 15.64
C GLY A 52 3.71 -17.07 16.93
N LEU A 53 4.01 -15.78 17.04
CA LEU A 53 3.58 -14.98 18.17
C LEU A 53 2.12 -14.55 18.04
N ARG A 54 1.36 -14.56 19.15
CA ARG A 54 -0.04 -14.08 19.18
C ARG A 54 -0.21 -12.64 18.69
N VAL A 55 0.81 -11.81 18.90
CA VAL A 55 0.81 -10.40 18.50
C VAL A 55 0.66 -10.24 16.99
N MET A 56 1.11 -11.21 16.18
CA MET A 56 1.00 -11.16 14.72
C MET A 56 -0.46 -11.23 14.22
N SER A 57 -1.38 -11.81 15.01
CA SER A 57 -2.81 -11.86 14.69
C SER A 57 -3.53 -10.54 14.98
N GLU A 58 -2.91 -9.63 15.69
CA GLU A 58 -3.49 -8.33 16.02
C GLU A 58 -3.48 -7.40 14.80
N ARG A 59 -4.59 -6.70 14.57
CA ARG A 59 -4.79 -5.83 13.40
C ARG A 59 -3.83 -4.64 13.35
N TRP A 60 -3.34 -4.19 14.49
CA TRP A 60 -2.44 -3.04 14.60
C TRP A 60 -0.97 -3.39 14.37
N PHE A 61 -0.59 -4.68 14.45
CA PHE A 61 0.80 -5.10 14.38
C PHE A 61 1.44 -4.79 13.02
N ALA A 62 0.81 -5.21 11.91
CA ALA A 62 1.33 -4.96 10.56
C ALA A 62 1.48 -3.47 10.23
N PRO A 63 0.49 -2.58 10.52
CA PRO A 63 0.66 -1.14 10.35
C PRO A 63 1.79 -0.55 11.18
N CYS A 64 1.93 -0.95 12.46
CA CYS A 64 3.03 -0.49 13.31
C CYS A 64 4.40 -0.91 12.77
N VAL A 65 4.56 -2.16 12.36
CA VAL A 65 5.82 -2.64 11.79
C VAL A 65 6.15 -1.92 10.48
N ALA A 66 5.15 -1.70 9.61
CA ALA A 66 5.35 -1.00 8.36
C ALA A 66 5.77 0.46 8.55
N THR A 67 5.13 1.19 9.46
CA THR A 67 5.48 2.58 9.79
C THR A 67 6.85 2.66 10.45
N PHE A 68 7.15 1.79 11.40
CA PHE A 68 8.45 1.77 12.07
C PHE A 68 9.58 1.46 11.08
N ALA A 69 9.41 0.45 10.21
CA ALA A 69 10.38 0.12 9.18
C ALA A 69 10.60 1.26 8.19
N SER A 70 9.52 1.89 7.73
CA SER A 70 9.58 3.06 6.86
C SER A 70 10.31 4.23 7.52
N ALA A 71 9.99 4.51 8.79
CA ALA A 71 10.62 5.59 9.55
C ALA A 71 12.12 5.31 9.76
N ALA A 72 12.48 4.11 10.19
CA ALA A 72 13.87 3.72 10.43
C ALA A 72 14.70 3.82 9.14
N CYS A 73 14.21 3.27 8.02
CA CYS A 73 14.92 3.36 6.76
C CYS A 73 15.05 4.82 6.28
N THR A 74 13.99 5.62 6.38
CA THR A 74 14.05 7.04 6.00
C THR A 74 15.09 7.78 6.85
N PHE A 75 15.16 7.49 8.14
CA PHE A 75 16.11 8.12 9.05
C PHE A 75 17.56 7.70 8.77
N VAL A 76 17.81 6.42 8.49
CA VAL A 76 19.15 5.89 8.14
C VAL A 76 19.67 6.48 6.82
N PHE A 77 18.78 6.67 5.85
CA PHE A 77 19.14 7.23 4.55
C PHE A 77 19.03 8.75 4.49
N LEU A 78 18.74 9.42 5.62
CA LEU A 78 18.78 10.87 5.68
C LEU A 78 20.23 11.34 5.46
N PRO A 79 20.50 12.25 4.49
CA PRO A 79 21.85 12.71 4.26
C PRO A 79 22.40 13.41 5.53
N LEU A 80 23.63 13.03 5.89
CA LEU A 80 24.37 13.66 6.99
C LEU A 80 24.48 15.18 6.69
N GLY A 81 23.83 16.01 7.49
CA GLY A 81 23.77 17.44 7.30
C GLY A 81 22.42 17.98 6.75
N ALA A 82 21.43 17.13 6.58
CA ALA A 82 20.08 17.61 6.26
C ALA A 82 19.53 18.45 7.42
N GLU A 83 19.20 19.70 7.14
CA GLU A 83 18.55 20.56 8.12
C GLU A 83 17.12 20.05 8.37
N LEU A 84 16.82 19.73 9.63
CA LEU A 84 15.50 19.35 10.09
C LEU A 84 14.59 20.59 10.12
N THR A 85 14.11 20.99 8.95
CA THR A 85 13.15 22.09 8.86
C THR A 85 11.76 21.64 9.30
N ALA A 86 10.97 22.56 9.88
CA ALA A 86 9.61 22.25 10.32
C ALA A 86 8.73 21.61 9.23
N PRO A 87 8.75 22.06 7.95
CA PRO A 87 8.00 21.42 6.88
C PRO A 87 8.49 20.00 6.57
N ALA A 88 9.79 19.71 6.69
CA ALA A 88 10.32 18.36 6.47
C ALA A 88 9.82 17.39 7.54
N VAL A 89 9.80 17.82 8.80
CA VAL A 89 9.25 17.00 9.91
C VAL A 89 7.75 16.77 9.71
N LEU A 90 6.99 17.79 9.34
CA LEU A 90 5.56 17.65 9.08
C LEU A 90 5.28 16.66 7.93
N THR A 91 6.01 16.78 6.83
CA THR A 91 5.90 15.86 5.69
C THR A 91 6.23 14.43 6.10
N PHE A 92 7.29 14.23 6.88
CA PHE A 92 7.66 12.93 7.42
C PHE A 92 6.51 12.33 8.26
N LEU A 93 5.96 13.09 9.20
CA LEU A 93 4.85 12.64 10.04
C LEU A 93 3.60 12.30 9.23
N LEU A 94 3.27 13.12 8.23
CA LEU A 94 2.15 12.86 7.32
C LEU A 94 2.35 11.55 6.54
N VAL A 95 3.55 11.32 5.99
CA VAL A 95 3.86 10.08 5.27
C VAL A 95 3.72 8.86 6.18
N GLN A 96 4.20 8.96 7.43
CA GLN A 96 4.04 7.86 8.39
C GLN A 96 2.58 7.61 8.76
N GLY A 97 1.79 8.67 8.98
CA GLY A 97 0.36 8.58 9.26
C GLY A 97 -0.42 7.94 8.10
N ILE A 98 -0.13 8.35 6.87
CA ILE A 98 -0.73 7.78 5.66
C ILE A 98 -0.32 6.31 5.51
N THR A 99 0.95 5.96 5.71
CA THR A 99 1.44 4.58 5.63
C THR A 99 0.73 3.68 6.64
N PHE A 100 0.57 4.15 7.88
CA PHE A 100 -0.19 3.44 8.91
C PHE A 100 -1.66 3.22 8.51
N GLY A 101 -2.35 4.30 8.13
CA GLY A 101 -3.78 4.26 7.78
C GLY A 101 -4.06 3.36 6.58
N VAL A 102 -3.25 3.47 5.53
CA VAL A 102 -3.39 2.67 4.31
C VAL A 102 -3.08 1.19 4.59
N CYS A 103 -2.03 0.89 5.39
CA CYS A 103 -1.73 -0.47 5.79
C CYS A 103 -2.85 -1.09 6.63
N TRP A 104 -3.45 -0.33 7.53
CA TRP A 104 -4.62 -0.73 8.31
C TRP A 104 -5.81 -1.07 7.41
N MET A 105 -6.11 -0.22 6.43
CA MET A 105 -7.19 -0.44 5.46
C MET A 105 -6.95 -1.70 4.61
N TYR A 106 -5.73 -1.90 4.12
CA TYR A 106 -5.39 -3.11 3.37
C TYR A 106 -5.48 -4.37 4.21
N GLY A 107 -5.07 -4.31 5.47
CA GLY A 107 -5.25 -5.40 6.43
C GLY A 107 -6.73 -5.80 6.58
N ALA A 108 -7.64 -4.82 6.56
CA ALA A 108 -9.07 -5.06 6.58
C ALA A 108 -9.60 -5.62 5.26
N ALA A 109 -9.10 -5.15 4.11
CA ALA A 109 -9.49 -5.64 2.78
C ALA A 109 -9.14 -7.12 2.57
N PHE A 110 -7.97 -7.54 3.07
CA PHE A 110 -7.50 -8.93 2.96
C PHE A 110 -8.04 -9.83 4.07
N ALA A 111 -8.77 -9.30 5.07
CA ALA A 111 -9.37 -10.10 6.13
C ALA A 111 -10.51 -10.98 5.57
N PRO A 112 -10.69 -12.21 6.08
CA PRO A 112 -11.87 -13.00 5.75
C PRO A 112 -13.14 -12.24 6.20
N PRO A 113 -14.25 -12.33 5.43
CA PRO A 113 -15.49 -11.68 5.79
C PRO A 113 -15.98 -12.21 7.15
N ARG A 114 -16.33 -11.31 8.05
CA ARG A 114 -16.93 -11.67 9.34
C ARG A 114 -18.44 -11.87 9.22
N ASP A 115 -19.09 -11.04 8.40
CA ASP A 115 -20.52 -11.06 8.17
C ASP A 115 -20.81 -10.77 6.69
N GLU A 116 -21.90 -11.32 6.15
CA GLU A 116 -22.32 -11.10 4.75
C GLU A 116 -22.63 -9.61 4.43
N ASN A 117 -22.90 -8.83 5.45
CA ASN A 117 -23.31 -7.41 5.32
C ASN A 117 -22.25 -6.41 5.78
N ASP A 118 -20.95 -6.80 5.77
CA ASP A 118 -19.84 -5.91 6.18
C ASP A 118 -19.55 -4.86 5.10
N TRP A 119 -20.23 -3.70 5.20
CA TRP A 119 -20.08 -2.56 4.30
C TRP A 119 -18.65 -2.02 4.21
N ARG A 120 -17.79 -2.35 5.16
CA ARG A 120 -16.38 -1.93 5.17
C ARG A 120 -15.57 -2.59 4.07
N ARG A 121 -15.90 -3.81 3.71
CA ARG A 121 -15.18 -4.59 2.71
C ARG A 121 -15.23 -3.96 1.31
N PRO A 122 -16.39 -3.59 0.74
CA PRO A 122 -16.43 -2.95 -0.56
C PRO A 122 -15.67 -1.61 -0.58
N VAL A 123 -15.73 -0.84 0.50
CA VAL A 123 -14.98 0.43 0.61
C VAL A 123 -13.47 0.17 0.63
N THR A 124 -12.99 -0.79 1.41
CA THR A 124 -11.55 -1.12 1.46
C THR A 124 -11.04 -1.72 0.16
N LEU A 125 -11.84 -2.53 -0.54
CA LEU A 125 -11.52 -3.04 -1.87
C LEU A 125 -11.48 -1.90 -2.91
N LEU A 126 -12.39 -0.96 -2.84
CA LEU A 126 -12.40 0.22 -3.72
C LEU A 126 -11.15 1.07 -3.52
N VAL A 127 -10.76 1.33 -2.28
CA VAL A 127 -9.52 2.06 -1.96
C VAL A 127 -8.30 1.30 -2.45
N LEU A 128 -8.27 -0.02 -2.28
CA LEU A 128 -7.18 -0.86 -2.77
C LEU A 128 -7.08 -0.81 -4.30
N THR A 129 -8.19 -0.97 -5.01
CA THR A 129 -8.19 -0.88 -6.48
C THR A 129 -7.83 0.52 -6.97
N ALA A 130 -8.33 1.58 -6.34
CA ALA A 130 -7.97 2.96 -6.67
C ALA A 130 -6.47 3.21 -6.50
N THR A 131 -5.86 2.74 -5.41
CA THR A 131 -4.41 2.90 -5.18
C THR A 131 -3.56 2.08 -6.15
N VAL A 132 -4.00 0.89 -6.56
CA VAL A 132 -3.34 0.12 -7.63
C VAL A 132 -3.41 0.87 -8.96
N LEU A 133 -4.56 1.42 -9.31
CA LEU A 133 -4.74 2.21 -10.54
C LEU A 133 -3.89 3.49 -10.53
N LEU A 134 -3.83 4.20 -9.40
CA LEU A 134 -2.96 5.36 -9.24
C LEU A 134 -1.48 4.98 -9.38
N SER A 135 -1.07 3.83 -8.86
CA SER A 135 0.30 3.32 -9.03
C SER A 135 0.63 3.03 -10.50
N LEU A 136 -0.34 2.58 -11.28
CA LEU A 136 -0.21 2.32 -12.72
C LEU A 136 -0.30 3.59 -13.58
N SER A 137 -0.71 4.73 -13.01
CA SER A 137 -0.92 5.98 -13.77
C SER A 137 0.36 6.53 -14.41
N GLY A 138 1.53 6.22 -13.84
CA GLY A 138 2.84 6.60 -14.40
C GLY A 138 3.34 5.70 -15.53
N ILE A 139 2.66 4.58 -15.82
CA ILE A 139 3.08 3.63 -16.84
C ILE A 139 2.31 3.88 -18.12
N ASN A 140 3.01 4.37 -19.15
CA ASN A 140 2.46 4.49 -20.50
C ASN A 140 3.03 3.38 -21.37
N LEU A 141 2.20 2.40 -21.74
CA LEU A 141 2.57 1.33 -22.65
C LEU A 141 2.50 1.86 -24.09
N PHE A 142 3.64 1.80 -24.77
CA PHE A 142 3.78 2.25 -26.17
C PHE A 142 3.41 3.73 -26.44
N GLY A 143 3.43 4.59 -25.39
CA GLY A 143 3.12 6.01 -25.53
C GLY A 143 1.64 6.37 -25.77
N VAL A 144 0.78 5.37 -25.98
CA VAL A 144 -0.64 5.57 -26.33
C VAL A 144 -1.59 4.95 -25.31
N PHE A 145 -1.22 3.79 -24.76
CA PHE A 145 -2.09 3.05 -23.85
C PHE A 145 -1.74 3.31 -22.40
N ALA A 146 -2.67 3.99 -21.69
CA ALA A 146 -2.58 4.20 -20.25
C ALA A 146 -3.42 3.13 -19.51
N PRO A 147 -2.80 2.07 -18.94
CA PRO A 147 -3.53 0.97 -18.31
C PRO A 147 -4.34 1.43 -17.11
N ALA A 148 -3.92 2.50 -16.42
CA ALA A 148 -4.66 3.11 -15.34
C ALA A 148 -6.03 3.64 -15.79
N ARG A 149 -6.10 4.29 -16.93
CA ARG A 149 -7.37 4.82 -17.47
C ARG A 149 -8.33 3.70 -17.89
N ALA A 150 -7.81 2.67 -18.56
CA ALA A 150 -8.61 1.50 -18.93
C ALA A 150 -9.12 0.76 -17.68
N GLY A 151 -8.26 0.58 -16.66
CA GLY A 151 -8.64 -0.01 -15.40
C GLY A 151 -9.67 0.80 -14.62
N ALA A 152 -9.55 2.13 -14.59
CA ALA A 152 -10.53 3.02 -13.97
C ALA A 152 -11.91 2.90 -14.64
N LEU A 153 -11.96 2.90 -15.96
CA LEU A 153 -13.22 2.70 -16.71
C LEU A 153 -13.84 1.33 -16.40
N LEU A 154 -13.05 0.26 -16.39
CA LEU A 154 -13.53 -1.08 -16.05
C LEU A 154 -14.06 -1.13 -14.61
N LEU A 155 -13.40 -0.46 -13.65
CA LEU A 155 -13.83 -0.40 -12.26
C LEU A 155 -15.19 0.32 -12.14
N VAL A 156 -15.36 1.47 -12.80
CA VAL A 156 -16.62 2.22 -12.80
C VAL A 156 -17.75 1.39 -13.41
N LEU A 157 -17.49 0.70 -14.53
CA LEU A 157 -18.47 -0.17 -15.19
C LEU A 157 -18.82 -1.37 -14.31
N ALA A 158 -17.83 -2.02 -13.70
CA ALA A 158 -18.06 -3.15 -12.78
C ALA A 158 -18.84 -2.70 -11.54
N ALA A 159 -18.51 -1.55 -10.95
CA ALA A 159 -19.24 -0.99 -9.82
C ALA A 159 -20.69 -0.65 -10.19
N ALA A 160 -20.93 -0.08 -11.37
CA ALA A 160 -22.25 0.22 -11.85
C ALA A 160 -23.07 -1.06 -12.13
N TYR A 161 -22.43 -2.11 -12.66
CA TYR A 161 -23.09 -3.38 -12.94
C TYR A 161 -23.48 -4.15 -11.68
N LEU A 162 -22.56 -4.21 -10.69
CA LEU A 162 -22.76 -4.98 -9.46
C LEU A 162 -23.54 -4.23 -8.39
N GLY A 163 -23.35 -2.93 -8.28
CA GLY A 163 -23.91 -2.08 -7.20
C GLY A 163 -24.94 -1.05 -7.66
N GLY A 164 -25.28 -1.06 -8.96
CA GLY A 164 -26.20 -0.10 -9.54
C GLY A 164 -25.58 1.28 -9.85
N PRO A 165 -26.37 2.21 -10.44
CA PRO A 165 -25.87 3.48 -10.95
C PRO A 165 -25.24 4.37 -9.86
N ALA A 166 -25.71 4.29 -8.63
CA ALA A 166 -25.16 5.05 -7.49
C ALA A 166 -23.73 4.60 -7.14
N ALA A 167 -23.47 3.28 -7.17
CA ALA A 167 -22.14 2.73 -6.92
C ALA A 167 -21.17 3.06 -8.07
N GLY A 168 -21.63 3.03 -9.30
CA GLY A 168 -20.86 3.47 -10.47
C GLY A 168 -20.49 4.94 -10.42
N ALA A 169 -21.42 5.81 -10.02
CA ALA A 169 -21.16 7.23 -9.85
C ALA A 169 -20.14 7.50 -8.75
N ALA A 170 -20.27 6.83 -7.59
CA ALA A 170 -19.31 6.94 -6.49
C ALA A 170 -17.90 6.50 -6.90
N ALA A 171 -17.79 5.40 -7.65
CA ALA A 171 -16.51 4.91 -8.17
C ALA A 171 -15.90 5.83 -9.24
N GLY A 172 -16.73 6.59 -9.98
CA GLY A 172 -16.26 7.54 -10.99
C GLY A 172 -15.76 8.87 -10.43
N VAL A 173 -16.14 9.20 -9.20
CA VAL A 173 -15.68 10.44 -8.50
C VAL A 173 -14.42 10.19 -7.68
N ALA A 174 -14.14 8.95 -7.27
CA ALA A 174 -12.95 8.56 -6.52
C ALA A 174 -11.74 8.36 -7.43
#